data_38900a6f3d8a6d41bcee9fdf40618f43
#
_entry.id   38900a6f3d8a6d41bcee9fdf40618f43
#
_cell.length_a   1.000
_cell.length_b   1.000
_cell.length_c   1.000
_cell.angle_alpha   90.00
_cell.angle_beta   90.00
_cell.angle_gamma   90.00
#
_symmetry.space_group_name_H-M   'P 1'
#
loop_
_entity.id
_entity.type
_entity.pdbx_description
1 polymer ?
#
loop_
_entity_poly.entity_id
_entity_poly.type
_entity_poly.pdbx_seq_one_letter_code
_entity_poly.pdbx_strand_id
1 'polypeptide(L)'
;YTYPMDSTIKVKVEVTPPAGAGYECQWYVSKTANGTGEALVGNGAKTTTYSIPKDTGAGDYYFYCMVKSVDNNQYDLDSEEVRSDDVVVTIQKGEPQLSDFDISTIKEEYYYTGEIINPTIVSSKEGMGSAYIVVKDGTTENRPKADSDDPYAIYLHVSKGSNYKAKTIDLNKTI
;
A
#
# COMPACT_ATOMS: atom_id res chain seq x y z
N TYR A 1 8.02 -6.59 2.41
CA TYR A 1 7.68 -6.19 1.04
C TYR A 1 7.50 -4.66 1.00
N THR A 2 7.50 -4.06 -0.18
CA THR A 2 7.33 -2.60 -0.36
C THR A 2 6.21 -2.34 -1.36
N TYR A 3 5.35 -1.35 -1.08
CA TYR A 3 4.26 -0.94 -1.97
C TYR A 3 4.77 -0.02 -3.11
N PRO A 4 4.28 -0.16 -4.36
CA PRO A 4 3.51 -1.29 -4.85
C PRO A 4 4.40 -2.53 -4.96
N MET A 5 3.81 -3.72 -4.77
CA MET A 5 4.57 -4.97 -4.89
C MET A 5 4.77 -5.37 -6.34
N ASP A 6 5.96 -5.86 -6.67
CA ASP A 6 6.30 -6.32 -8.04
C ASP A 6 5.55 -7.61 -8.41
N SER A 7 5.23 -8.44 -7.42
CA SER A 7 4.57 -9.72 -7.61
C SER A 7 3.58 -10.04 -6.48
N THR A 8 2.68 -10.98 -6.73
CA THR A 8 1.81 -11.53 -5.69
C THR A 8 2.61 -12.33 -4.68
N ILE A 9 2.25 -12.21 -3.41
CA ILE A 9 2.80 -13.03 -2.32
C ILE A 9 1.85 -14.21 -2.10
N LYS A 10 2.40 -15.40 -1.86
CA LYS A 10 1.62 -16.59 -1.53
C LYS A 10 1.82 -16.96 -0.07
N VAL A 11 0.71 -17.12 0.66
CA VAL A 11 0.68 -17.74 1.99
C VAL A 11 0.11 -19.14 1.85
N LYS A 12 0.62 -20.09 2.64
CA LYS A 12 0.26 -21.50 2.53
C LYS A 12 0.02 -22.11 3.91
N VAL A 13 -0.95 -23.00 3.99
CA VAL A 13 -1.18 -23.88 5.13
C VAL A 13 -0.96 -25.34 4.69
N GLU A 14 -0.35 -26.13 5.58
CA GLU A 14 -0.27 -27.57 5.42
C GLU A 14 -1.37 -28.23 6.25
N VAL A 15 -2.14 -29.10 5.60
CA VAL A 15 -3.30 -29.77 6.22
C VAL A 15 -3.07 -31.29 6.14
N THR A 16 -3.15 -31.94 7.29
CA THR A 16 -3.10 -33.40 7.37
C THR A 16 -4.43 -33.90 7.95
N PRO A 17 -5.43 -34.22 7.09
CA PRO A 17 -6.70 -34.71 7.57
C PRO A 17 -6.56 -36.13 8.14
N PRO A 18 -7.49 -36.57 9.00
CA PRO A 18 -7.60 -37.96 9.39
C PRO A 18 -7.78 -38.88 8.17
N ALA A 19 -7.36 -40.14 8.31
CA ALA A 19 -7.47 -41.11 7.21
C ALA A 19 -8.93 -41.27 6.74
N GLY A 20 -9.15 -41.05 5.44
CA GLY A 20 -10.47 -41.15 4.81
C GLY A 20 -11.34 -39.89 4.90
N ALA A 21 -10.89 -38.84 5.60
CA ALA A 21 -11.59 -37.56 5.63
C ALA A 21 -11.08 -36.58 4.59
N GLY A 22 -11.99 -35.71 4.09
CA GLY A 22 -11.64 -34.52 3.34
C GLY A 22 -11.46 -33.32 4.29
N TYR A 23 -11.21 -32.16 3.70
CA TYR A 23 -11.19 -30.89 4.45
C TYR A 23 -11.63 -29.73 3.60
N GLU A 24 -12.12 -28.68 4.27
CA GLU A 24 -12.39 -27.37 3.71
C GLU A 24 -11.46 -26.34 4.33
N CYS A 25 -11.06 -25.36 3.53
CA CYS A 25 -10.22 -24.22 3.95
C CYS A 25 -10.97 -22.92 3.74
N GLN A 26 -10.75 -21.96 4.63
CA GLN A 26 -11.13 -20.56 4.43
C GLN A 26 -10.05 -19.65 5.01
N TRP A 27 -9.45 -18.82 4.16
CA TRP A 27 -8.49 -17.82 4.60
C TRP A 27 -9.15 -16.56 5.12
N TYR A 28 -8.52 -15.99 6.13
CA TYR A 28 -8.90 -14.74 6.80
C TYR A 28 -7.69 -13.82 6.90
N VAL A 29 -7.97 -12.53 7.03
CA VAL A 29 -6.94 -11.51 7.32
C VAL A 29 -7.38 -10.66 8.51
N SER A 30 -6.46 -10.48 9.47
CA SER A 30 -6.59 -9.58 10.62
C SER A 30 -5.55 -8.46 10.54
N LYS A 31 -5.81 -7.36 11.23
CA LYS A 31 -4.86 -6.27 11.46
C LYS A 31 -4.09 -6.39 12.77
N THR A 32 -4.42 -7.39 13.58
CA THR A 32 -3.79 -7.67 14.86
C THR A 32 -3.44 -9.14 14.98
N ALA A 33 -2.35 -9.44 15.66
CA ALA A 33 -1.93 -10.82 15.95
C ALA A 33 -3.01 -11.57 16.72
N ASN A 34 -3.29 -12.79 16.29
CA ASN A 34 -4.34 -13.67 16.86
C ASN A 34 -5.74 -13.05 16.89
N GLY A 35 -5.94 -11.95 16.15
CA GLY A 35 -7.22 -11.25 16.08
C GLY A 35 -8.26 -11.97 15.22
N THR A 36 -9.53 -11.61 15.42
CA THR A 36 -10.60 -12.01 14.52
C THR A 36 -10.43 -11.23 13.21
N GLY A 37 -10.33 -11.96 12.10
CA GLY A 37 -10.14 -11.39 10.78
C GLY A 37 -11.41 -11.41 9.95
N GLU A 38 -11.32 -10.79 8.77
CA GLU A 38 -12.34 -10.83 7.74
C GLU A 38 -12.07 -12.00 6.79
N ALA A 39 -13.13 -12.70 6.37
CA ALA A 39 -13.01 -13.78 5.40
C ALA A 39 -12.60 -13.26 4.03
N LEU A 40 -11.57 -13.85 3.47
CA LEU A 40 -11.07 -13.50 2.14
C LEU A 40 -11.92 -14.13 1.04
N VAL A 41 -11.94 -13.49 -0.13
CA VAL A 41 -12.69 -13.93 -1.31
C VAL A 41 -11.75 -14.02 -2.52
N GLY A 42 -11.93 -15.03 -3.36
CA GLY A 42 -11.08 -15.20 -4.54
C GLY A 42 -9.63 -15.59 -4.22
N ASN A 43 -8.75 -15.51 -5.19
CA ASN A 43 -7.29 -15.65 -5.05
C ASN A 43 -6.81 -16.92 -4.31
N GLY A 44 -7.62 -17.97 -4.26
CA GLY A 44 -7.34 -19.19 -3.51
C GLY A 44 -7.83 -19.18 -2.05
N ALA A 45 -8.73 -18.26 -1.68
CA ALA A 45 -9.23 -18.11 -0.30
C ALA A 45 -9.84 -19.39 0.30
N LYS A 46 -10.28 -20.33 -0.52
CA LYS A 46 -10.84 -21.65 -0.13
C LYS A 46 -9.91 -22.83 -0.43
N THR A 47 -8.63 -22.57 -0.59
CA THR A 47 -7.61 -23.59 -0.84
C THR A 47 -6.48 -23.49 0.18
N THR A 48 -5.55 -24.44 0.17
CA THR A 48 -4.37 -24.41 1.06
C THR A 48 -3.38 -23.30 0.73
N THR A 49 -3.60 -22.52 -0.35
CA THR A 49 -2.72 -21.43 -0.76
C THR A 49 -3.54 -20.21 -1.14
N TYR A 50 -3.30 -19.09 -0.45
CA TYR A 50 -3.88 -17.80 -0.81
C TYR A 50 -2.84 -16.91 -1.47
N SER A 51 -3.23 -16.22 -2.55
CA SER A 51 -2.37 -15.27 -3.26
C SER A 51 -2.77 -13.84 -2.89
N ILE A 52 -1.92 -13.15 -2.14
CA ILE A 52 -2.13 -11.76 -1.74
C ILE A 52 -1.98 -10.87 -2.98
N PRO A 53 -2.99 -10.06 -3.33
CA PRO A 53 -2.92 -9.16 -4.49
C PRO A 53 -1.74 -8.18 -4.39
N LYS A 54 -1.09 -7.89 -5.51
CA LYS A 54 0.08 -7.00 -5.56
C LYS A 54 -0.22 -5.54 -5.23
N ASP A 55 -1.49 -5.14 -5.33
CA ASP A 55 -2.03 -3.81 -4.99
C ASP A 55 -2.49 -3.71 -3.53
N THR A 56 -2.28 -4.75 -2.72
CA THR A 56 -2.54 -4.69 -1.27
C THR A 56 -1.72 -3.56 -0.65
N GLY A 57 -2.40 -2.62 0.02
CA GLY A 57 -1.80 -1.41 0.57
C GLY A 57 -0.72 -1.65 1.63
N ALA A 58 0.02 -0.61 1.98
CA ALA A 58 1.04 -0.69 3.03
C ALA A 58 0.42 -0.93 4.42
N GLY A 59 1.03 -1.81 5.21
CA GLY A 59 0.57 -2.17 6.54
C GLY A 59 1.01 -3.54 6.99
N ASP A 60 0.63 -3.90 8.21
CA ASP A 60 0.82 -5.23 8.77
C ASP A 60 -0.46 -6.04 8.64
N TYR A 61 -0.31 -7.28 8.20
CA TYR A 61 -1.38 -8.22 7.93
C TYR A 61 -1.07 -9.55 8.59
N TYR A 62 -2.07 -10.13 9.22
CA TYR A 62 -2.02 -11.42 9.90
C TYR A 62 -2.99 -12.36 9.19
N PHE A 63 -2.45 -13.21 8.31
CA PHE A 63 -3.23 -14.17 7.54
C PHE A 63 -3.30 -15.48 8.30
N TYR A 64 -4.49 -16.07 8.41
CA TYR A 64 -4.70 -17.39 8.95
C TYR A 64 -5.76 -18.15 8.17
N CYS A 65 -5.72 -19.46 8.26
CA CYS A 65 -6.69 -20.34 7.61
C CYS A 65 -7.52 -21.06 8.68
N MET A 66 -8.83 -21.02 8.52
CA MET A 66 -9.73 -21.92 9.23
C MET A 66 -9.87 -23.20 8.40
N VAL A 67 -9.63 -24.32 9.02
CA VAL A 67 -9.68 -25.64 8.39
C VAL A 67 -10.73 -26.47 9.12
N LYS A 68 -11.65 -27.02 8.35
CA LYS A 68 -12.73 -27.89 8.83
C LYS A 68 -12.59 -29.27 8.18
N SER A 69 -12.63 -30.33 8.99
CA SER A 69 -12.72 -31.69 8.48
C SER A 69 -14.10 -31.93 7.88
N VAL A 70 -14.16 -32.58 6.73
CA VAL A 70 -15.43 -33.03 6.10
C VAL A 70 -15.38 -34.52 5.90
N ASP A 71 -16.47 -35.19 6.34
CA ASP A 71 -16.59 -36.62 6.15
C ASP A 71 -17.11 -36.94 4.74
N ASN A 72 -16.41 -37.79 4.02
CA ASN A 72 -16.84 -38.30 2.72
C ASN A 72 -17.90 -39.40 2.85
N ASN A 73 -18.21 -39.90 4.06
CA ASN A 73 -19.02 -41.09 4.31
C ASN A 73 -20.28 -40.91 5.17
N GLN A 74 -20.86 -39.71 5.28
CA GLN A 74 -22.14 -39.46 5.96
C GLN A 74 -22.21 -39.76 7.50
N TYR A 75 -21.08 -39.85 8.18
CA TYR A 75 -21.11 -39.86 9.65
C TYR A 75 -20.92 -38.43 10.16
N ASP A 76 -21.86 -38.02 10.98
CA ASP A 76 -21.90 -36.71 11.67
C ASP A 76 -20.73 -36.62 12.67
N LEU A 77 -19.51 -36.39 12.12
CA LEU A 77 -18.39 -36.03 12.97
C LEU A 77 -18.63 -34.58 13.37
N ASP A 78 -18.68 -34.29 14.66
CA ASP A 78 -18.54 -32.94 15.19
C ASP A 78 -17.24 -32.37 14.63
N SER A 79 -17.32 -31.75 13.45
CA SER A 79 -16.16 -31.23 12.74
C SER A 79 -15.74 -29.92 13.40
N GLU A 80 -14.80 -30.02 14.35
CA GLU A 80 -14.17 -28.83 14.91
C GLU A 80 -13.43 -28.06 13.81
N GLU A 81 -13.68 -26.77 13.80
CA GLU A 81 -12.93 -25.83 12.96
C GLU A 81 -11.62 -25.49 13.67
N VAL A 82 -10.49 -25.72 12.98
CA VAL A 82 -9.15 -25.46 13.52
C VAL A 82 -8.58 -24.23 12.86
N ARG A 83 -8.14 -23.26 13.65
CA ARG A 83 -7.44 -22.08 13.19
C ARG A 83 -5.93 -22.37 13.09
N SER A 84 -5.33 -22.05 11.94
CA SER A 84 -3.86 -22.09 11.80
C SER A 84 -3.20 -20.96 12.60
N ASP A 85 -1.89 -21.07 12.80
CA ASP A 85 -1.06 -19.93 13.22
C ASP A 85 -1.16 -18.78 12.21
N ASP A 86 -0.86 -17.56 12.68
CA ASP A 86 -0.80 -16.37 11.83
C ASP A 86 0.45 -16.40 10.97
N VAL A 87 0.28 -16.13 9.67
CA VAL A 87 1.36 -15.74 8.77
C VAL A 87 1.41 -14.23 8.71
N VAL A 88 2.49 -13.63 9.23
CA VAL A 88 2.66 -12.18 9.27
C VAL A 88 3.27 -11.69 7.95
N VAL A 89 2.58 -10.75 7.32
CA VAL A 89 3.06 -10.08 6.09
C VAL A 89 3.06 -8.58 6.32
N THR A 90 4.26 -7.98 6.33
CA THR A 90 4.46 -6.53 6.41
C THR A 90 4.72 -5.96 5.03
N ILE A 91 3.89 -5.01 4.61
CA ILE A 91 4.06 -4.23 3.39
C ILE A 91 4.44 -2.81 3.78
N GLN A 92 5.68 -2.42 3.49
CA GLN A 92 6.20 -1.09 3.80
C GLN A 92 5.68 -0.06 2.79
N LYS A 93 5.62 1.22 3.20
CA LYS A 93 5.30 2.32 2.29
C LYS A 93 6.36 2.48 1.22
N GLY A 94 5.89 2.69 -0.02
CA GLY A 94 6.75 3.00 -1.16
C GLY A 94 7.36 4.39 -1.10
N GLU A 95 8.34 4.62 -1.96
CA GLU A 95 8.97 5.93 -2.17
C GLU A 95 8.32 6.61 -3.38
N PRO A 96 7.80 7.85 -3.24
CA PRO A 96 7.31 8.61 -4.38
C PRO A 96 8.43 8.87 -5.41
N GLN A 97 8.08 8.78 -6.70
CA GLN A 97 8.94 9.12 -7.82
C GLN A 97 8.33 10.29 -8.60
N LEU A 98 9.15 11.10 -9.27
CA LEU A 98 8.64 12.22 -10.07
C LEU A 98 7.65 11.78 -11.14
N SER A 99 7.88 10.62 -11.74
CA SER A 99 7.00 10.01 -12.75
C SER A 99 5.62 9.62 -12.24
N ASP A 100 5.39 9.61 -10.92
CA ASP A 100 4.09 9.32 -10.32
C ASP A 100 3.14 10.52 -10.35
N PHE A 101 3.61 11.70 -10.79
CA PHE A 101 2.88 12.95 -10.74
C PHE A 101 2.73 13.59 -12.12
N ASP A 102 1.55 14.15 -12.38
CA ASP A 102 1.37 15.10 -13.47
C ASP A 102 1.83 16.49 -13.00
N ILE A 103 2.95 16.95 -13.56
CA ILE A 103 3.57 18.25 -13.30
C ILE A 103 3.43 19.22 -14.47
N SER A 104 2.60 18.91 -15.47
CA SER A 104 2.41 19.69 -16.68
C SER A 104 1.90 21.12 -16.42
N THR A 105 1.26 21.33 -15.27
CA THR A 105 0.78 22.64 -14.83
C THR A 105 1.88 23.55 -14.26
N ILE A 106 3.08 23.02 -14.01
CA ILE A 106 4.22 23.82 -13.55
C ILE A 106 4.80 24.55 -14.75
N LYS A 107 4.65 25.87 -14.78
CA LYS A 107 5.16 26.74 -15.83
C LYS A 107 6.66 26.94 -15.68
N GLU A 108 7.32 27.38 -16.75
CA GLU A 108 8.73 27.77 -16.74
C GLU A 108 8.93 29.21 -16.22
N GLU A 109 7.87 30.04 -16.30
CA GLU A 109 7.88 31.40 -15.83
C GLU A 109 6.59 31.75 -15.09
N TYR A 110 6.71 32.54 -14.03
CA TYR A 110 5.59 33.10 -13.28
C TYR A 110 5.76 34.60 -13.13
N TYR A 111 4.72 35.36 -13.40
CA TYR A 111 4.70 36.80 -13.16
C TYR A 111 4.47 37.11 -11.67
N TYR A 112 5.09 38.19 -11.20
CA TYR A 112 4.88 38.68 -9.86
C TYR A 112 3.40 39.01 -9.60
N THR A 113 2.82 38.38 -8.60
CA THR A 113 1.46 38.63 -8.16
C THR A 113 1.38 38.89 -6.65
N GLY A 114 2.48 38.71 -5.92
CA GLY A 114 2.49 38.69 -4.46
C GLY A 114 1.86 37.45 -3.81
N GLU A 115 1.27 36.59 -4.64
CA GLU A 115 0.57 35.37 -4.19
C GLU A 115 1.50 34.14 -4.24
N ILE A 116 1.15 33.12 -3.46
CA ILE A 116 1.84 31.83 -3.49
C ILE A 116 1.62 31.15 -4.84
N ILE A 117 2.69 30.73 -5.48
CA ILE A 117 2.62 29.90 -6.70
C ILE A 117 2.11 28.49 -6.31
N ASN A 118 0.95 28.13 -6.81
CA ASN A 118 0.26 26.90 -6.44
C ASN A 118 -0.30 26.15 -7.65
N PRO A 119 0.57 25.54 -8.50
CA PRO A 119 0.11 24.72 -9.62
C PRO A 119 -0.65 23.50 -9.09
N THR A 120 -1.60 23.02 -9.88
CA THR A 120 -2.30 21.77 -9.58
C THR A 120 -1.41 20.59 -9.91
N ILE A 121 -1.06 19.81 -8.91
CA ILE A 121 -0.25 18.61 -9.07
C ILE A 121 -1.07 17.41 -8.60
N VAL A 122 -1.23 16.43 -9.46
CA VAL A 122 -2.03 15.24 -9.19
C VAL A 122 -1.22 13.97 -9.40
N SER A 123 -1.56 12.94 -8.64
CA SER A 123 -1.06 11.59 -8.84
C SER A 123 -2.22 10.62 -9.05
N SER A 124 -2.09 9.68 -9.96
CA SER A 124 -3.02 8.57 -10.14
C SER A 124 -2.73 7.38 -9.22
N LYS A 125 -1.66 7.46 -8.41
CA LYS A 125 -1.24 6.38 -7.52
C LYS A 125 -2.10 6.36 -6.25
N GLU A 126 -2.73 5.23 -5.98
CA GLU A 126 -3.57 5.05 -4.80
C GLU A 126 -2.75 5.19 -3.50
N GLY A 127 -3.30 5.96 -2.56
CA GLY A 127 -2.65 6.20 -1.27
C GLY A 127 -1.42 7.10 -1.32
N MET A 128 -1.22 7.85 -2.41
CA MET A 128 -0.24 8.93 -2.48
C MET A 128 -0.68 10.09 -1.59
N GLY A 129 0.29 10.77 -0.96
CA GLY A 129 0.03 12.01 -0.24
C GLY A 129 -0.20 13.20 -1.18
N SER A 130 -0.67 14.32 -0.63
CA SER A 130 -0.77 15.58 -1.39
C SER A 130 0.60 16.08 -1.81
N ALA A 131 0.65 16.71 -2.99
CA ALA A 131 1.90 17.24 -3.56
C ALA A 131 1.77 18.74 -3.87
N TYR A 132 2.85 19.49 -3.66
CA TYR A 132 2.93 20.91 -3.96
C TYR A 132 4.39 21.33 -4.15
N ILE A 133 4.62 22.45 -4.85
CA ILE A 133 5.97 22.97 -5.04
C ILE A 133 6.47 23.73 -3.81
N VAL A 134 7.77 23.62 -3.54
CA VAL A 134 8.50 24.33 -2.50
C VAL A 134 9.83 24.85 -3.02
N VAL A 135 10.37 25.85 -2.36
CA VAL A 135 11.77 26.28 -2.44
C VAL A 135 12.47 25.88 -1.17
N LYS A 136 13.78 25.67 -1.23
CA LYS A 136 14.60 25.35 -0.07
C LYS A 136 15.51 26.52 0.31
N ASP A 137 15.47 26.85 1.59
CA ASP A 137 16.46 27.69 2.23
C ASP A 137 17.17 26.85 3.32
N GLY A 138 18.32 26.31 2.98
CA GLY A 138 18.98 25.30 3.79
C GLY A 138 18.11 24.06 3.99
N THR A 139 17.64 23.81 5.21
CA THR A 139 16.73 22.69 5.56
C THR A 139 15.26 23.10 5.58
N THR A 140 14.94 24.38 5.43
CA THR A 140 13.58 24.90 5.48
C THR A 140 12.93 24.83 4.10
N GLU A 141 11.71 24.33 4.04
CA GLU A 141 10.89 24.29 2.83
C GLU A 141 9.81 25.37 2.92
N ASN A 142 9.79 26.28 1.94
CA ASN A 142 8.81 27.36 1.85
C ASN A 142 8.01 27.27 0.55
N ARG A 143 6.78 27.79 0.56
CA ARG A 143 5.98 27.94 -0.66
C ARG A 143 6.59 29.06 -1.52
N PRO A 144 6.81 28.81 -2.83
CA PRO A 144 7.39 29.81 -3.70
C PRO A 144 6.43 30.98 -3.95
N LYS A 145 7.01 32.16 -4.10
CA LYS A 145 6.35 33.38 -4.54
C LYS A 145 7.12 33.96 -5.72
N ALA A 146 6.42 34.55 -6.66
CA ALA A 146 7.04 35.28 -7.77
C ALA A 146 7.43 36.69 -7.29
N ASP A 147 8.42 36.81 -6.42
CA ASP A 147 8.85 38.06 -5.82
C ASP A 147 10.37 38.29 -5.85
N SER A 148 11.12 37.46 -6.57
CA SER A 148 12.56 37.54 -6.71
C SER A 148 12.96 37.84 -8.17
N ASP A 149 13.94 38.70 -8.35
CA ASP A 149 14.55 38.98 -9.64
C ASP A 149 15.54 37.85 -10.06
N ASP A 150 15.95 37.02 -9.08
CA ASP A 150 16.84 35.89 -9.33
C ASP A 150 16.08 34.58 -9.39
N PRO A 151 16.29 33.76 -10.45
CA PRO A 151 15.67 32.43 -10.53
C PRO A 151 16.13 31.52 -9.39
N TYR A 152 15.20 30.78 -8.82
CA TYR A 152 15.50 29.82 -7.76
C TYR A 152 14.98 28.42 -8.07
N ALA A 153 15.69 27.40 -7.57
CA ALA A 153 15.34 26.02 -7.77
C ALA A 153 14.05 25.65 -7.04
N ILE A 154 13.18 24.92 -7.71
CA ILE A 154 11.94 24.40 -7.13
C ILE A 154 11.98 22.89 -6.95
N TYR A 155 11.30 22.45 -5.94
CA TYR A 155 11.18 21.04 -5.54
C TYR A 155 9.72 20.65 -5.40
N LEU A 156 9.42 19.39 -5.65
CA LEU A 156 8.11 18.79 -5.37
C LEU A 156 8.14 18.22 -3.94
N HIS A 157 7.38 18.82 -3.03
CA HIS A 157 7.12 18.21 -1.73
C HIS A 157 5.91 17.30 -1.82
N VAL A 158 6.10 16.05 -1.40
CA VAL A 158 5.05 15.03 -1.30
C VAL A 158 4.81 14.72 0.17
N SER A 159 3.62 14.97 0.65
CA SER A 159 3.22 14.64 2.02
C SER A 159 3.10 13.12 2.20
N LYS A 160 3.18 12.66 3.46
CA LYS A 160 2.98 11.24 3.78
C LYS A 160 1.56 10.80 3.40
N GLY A 161 1.46 9.79 2.55
CA GLY A 161 0.22 9.11 2.19
C GLY A 161 -0.04 7.84 3.00
N SER A 162 -1.11 7.11 2.67
CA SER A 162 -1.39 5.79 3.26
C SER A 162 -0.38 4.74 2.78
N ASN A 163 -0.05 4.73 1.48
CA ASN A 163 0.83 3.75 0.85
C ASN A 163 2.23 4.27 0.51
N TYR A 164 2.46 5.59 0.63
CA TYR A 164 3.74 6.22 0.29
C TYR A 164 4.30 7.05 1.44
N LYS A 165 5.63 7.15 1.51
CA LYS A 165 6.35 8.00 2.45
C LYS A 165 6.26 9.47 2.01
N ALA A 166 6.53 10.40 2.94
CA ALA A 166 6.80 11.78 2.58
C ALA A 166 8.17 11.88 1.90
N LYS A 167 8.29 12.75 0.89
CA LYS A 167 9.54 12.97 0.14
C LYS A 167 9.55 14.33 -0.52
N THR A 168 10.72 14.94 -0.62
CA THR A 168 10.95 16.10 -1.47
C THR A 168 11.82 15.72 -2.66
N ILE A 169 11.35 15.99 -3.86
CA ILE A 169 11.95 15.58 -5.14
C ILE A 169 12.42 16.83 -5.87
N ASP A 170 13.66 16.84 -6.35
CA ASP A 170 14.18 17.91 -7.21
C ASP A 170 13.47 17.85 -8.56
N LEU A 171 12.92 18.98 -8.99
CA LEU A 171 12.27 19.10 -10.29
C LEU A 171 13.25 19.41 -11.40
N ASN A 172 14.50 19.74 -11.07
CA ASN A 172 15.51 20.25 -12.01
C ASN A 172 14.97 21.45 -12.84
N LYS A 173 14.17 22.29 -12.19
CA LYS A 173 13.57 23.50 -12.73
C LYS A 173 13.86 24.70 -11.83
N THR A 174 13.92 25.88 -12.44
CA THR A 174 13.98 27.18 -11.76
C THR A 174 12.78 28.02 -12.17
N ILE A 175 12.35 28.92 -11.32
CA ILE A 175 11.31 29.92 -11.60
C ILE A 175 11.74 31.28 -11.09
#